data_12823a93cd974fe85f0976fb0e3d238d
#
_entry.id   12823a93cd974fe85f0976fb0e3d238d
#
_cell.length_a   1.000
_cell.length_b   1.000
_cell.length_c   1.000
_cell.angle_alpha   90.00
_cell.angle_beta   90.00
_cell.angle_gamma   90.00
#
_symmetry.space_group_name_H-M   'P 1'
#
loop_
_entity.id
_entity.type
_entity.pdbx_description
1 polymer ?
#
loop_
_entity_poly.entity_id
_entity_poly.type
_entity_poly.pdbx_seq_one_letter_code
_entity_poly.pdbx_strand_id
1 'polypeptide(L)'
;NPGICSSYIYSLKPGDKVTISGPYGEFFLPDNLPAEQELIFVGGGAGMAPMRSHIMHLFKTEKTNRKVNFFYGARALKEAIYLEDYNQIEPEFPNFKFHLALDRPDPEADKAGVSYIPGFVHNVMYETYLKNHEAPEDALYLMCGPPMMVDSVVKLLDSLGVPPENILYDNFGA
;
A
#
# COMPACT_ATOMS: atom_id res chain seq x y z
N ASN A 1 17.92 -16.52 -13.69
CA ASN A 1 18.71 -15.50 -14.36
C ASN A 1 18.11 -14.13 -14.03
N PRO A 2 18.93 -13.18 -13.54
CA PRO A 2 18.45 -11.82 -13.34
C PRO A 2 18.02 -11.22 -14.70
N GLY A 3 16.93 -10.46 -14.70
CA GLY A 3 16.45 -9.76 -15.90
C GLY A 3 17.43 -8.66 -16.35
N ILE A 4 17.36 -8.30 -17.63
CA ILE A 4 18.27 -7.27 -18.22
C ILE A 4 18.18 -5.95 -17.47
N CYS A 5 16.96 -5.46 -17.20
CA CYS A 5 16.74 -4.19 -16.49
C CYS A 5 17.23 -4.27 -15.03
N SER A 6 16.90 -5.35 -14.32
CA SER A 6 17.37 -5.56 -12.94
C SER A 6 18.88 -5.62 -12.85
N SER A 7 19.54 -6.35 -13.78
CA SER A 7 21.01 -6.42 -13.82
C SER A 7 21.64 -5.06 -14.06
N TYR A 8 21.06 -4.27 -14.96
CA TYR A 8 21.52 -2.91 -15.21
C TYR A 8 21.39 -2.04 -13.96
N ILE A 9 20.22 -2.02 -13.32
CA ILE A 9 19.99 -1.23 -12.11
C ILE A 9 20.96 -1.64 -10.99
N TYR A 10 21.17 -2.95 -10.78
CA TYR A 10 22.14 -3.45 -9.80
C TYR A 10 23.59 -3.08 -10.07
N SER A 11 23.94 -2.81 -11.33
CA SER A 11 25.31 -2.40 -11.71
C SER A 11 25.57 -0.92 -11.44
N LEU A 12 24.54 -0.10 -11.24
CA LEU A 12 24.66 1.34 -11.04
C LEU A 12 25.28 1.69 -9.68
N LYS A 13 26.03 2.77 -9.68
CA LYS A 13 26.61 3.35 -8.47
C LYS A 13 26.06 4.76 -8.23
N PRO A 14 26.05 5.24 -6.99
CA PRO A 14 25.69 6.64 -6.72
C PRO A 14 26.53 7.61 -7.57
N GLY A 15 25.83 8.49 -8.31
CA GLY A 15 26.43 9.43 -9.24
C GLY A 15 26.39 9.02 -10.72
N ASP A 16 26.04 7.77 -11.03
CA ASP A 16 25.86 7.33 -12.41
C ASP A 16 24.62 8.01 -13.04
N LYS A 17 24.76 8.39 -14.31
CA LYS A 17 23.67 8.98 -15.06
C LYS A 17 22.84 7.91 -15.73
N VAL A 18 21.52 8.01 -15.57
CA VAL A 18 20.54 7.13 -16.20
C VAL A 18 19.55 7.93 -17.04
N THR A 19 19.11 7.36 -18.13
CA THR A 19 18.03 7.94 -18.94
C THR A 19 16.73 7.31 -18.51
N ILE A 20 15.77 8.13 -18.11
CA ILE A 20 14.42 7.70 -17.78
C ILE A 20 13.44 8.39 -18.71
N SER A 21 12.31 7.74 -18.99
CA SER A 21 11.20 8.31 -19.74
C SER A 21 9.91 8.13 -18.93
N GLY A 22 8.99 9.07 -19.05
CA GLY A 22 7.73 9.10 -18.31
C GLY A 22 7.23 10.54 -18.12
N PRO A 23 6.19 10.74 -17.29
CA PRO A 23 5.45 9.70 -16.59
C PRO A 23 4.56 8.88 -17.54
N TYR A 24 4.32 7.63 -17.17
CA TYR A 24 3.38 6.74 -17.86
C TYR A 24 2.39 6.15 -16.85
N GLY A 25 1.21 5.73 -17.35
CA GLY A 25 0.17 5.10 -16.55
C GLY A 25 -0.93 6.07 -16.13
N GLU A 26 -2.02 5.50 -15.57
CA GLU A 26 -3.25 6.22 -15.21
C GLU A 26 -3.69 5.93 -13.77
N PHE A 27 -2.80 5.39 -12.95
CA PHE A 27 -3.10 5.08 -11.56
C PHE A 27 -2.91 6.32 -10.67
N PHE A 28 -3.87 7.23 -10.75
CA PHE A 28 -3.91 8.48 -10.00
C PHE A 28 -5.07 8.49 -9.00
N LEU A 29 -4.98 9.37 -8.01
CA LEU A 29 -6.14 9.75 -7.21
C LEU A 29 -7.10 10.54 -8.11
N PRO A 30 -8.41 10.21 -8.11
CA PRO A 30 -9.38 10.99 -8.86
C PRO A 30 -9.42 12.46 -8.43
N ASP A 31 -9.48 13.37 -9.40
CA ASP A 31 -9.44 14.84 -9.14
C ASP A 31 -10.63 15.34 -8.32
N ASN A 32 -11.78 14.67 -8.40
CA ASN A 32 -13.04 15.11 -7.81
C ASN A 32 -13.48 14.27 -6.60
N LEU A 33 -12.54 13.78 -5.79
CA LEU A 33 -12.87 13.03 -4.59
C LEU A 33 -13.54 13.93 -3.55
N PRO A 34 -14.69 13.50 -2.96
CA PRO A 34 -15.30 14.19 -1.83
C PRO A 34 -14.27 14.40 -0.70
N ALA A 35 -14.26 15.60 -0.09
CA ALA A 35 -13.24 15.94 0.90
C ALA A 35 -13.20 14.97 2.10
N GLU A 36 -14.35 14.42 2.48
CA GLU A 36 -14.50 13.51 3.62
C GLU A 36 -14.31 12.03 3.27
N GLN A 37 -14.17 11.69 1.97
CA GLN A 37 -14.02 10.30 1.58
C GLN A 37 -12.73 9.71 2.12
N GLU A 38 -12.85 8.61 2.85
CA GLU A 38 -11.72 7.86 3.38
C GLU A 38 -10.94 7.17 2.25
N LEU A 39 -9.61 7.14 2.39
CA LEU A 39 -8.73 6.42 1.48
C LEU A 39 -8.11 5.22 2.18
N ILE A 40 -8.23 4.05 1.57
CA ILE A 40 -7.65 2.81 2.05
C ILE A 40 -6.67 2.28 0.99
N PHE A 41 -5.40 2.36 1.32
CA PHE A 41 -4.33 1.85 0.47
C PHE A 41 -3.99 0.40 0.83
N VAL A 42 -3.76 -0.44 -0.17
CA VAL A 42 -3.31 -1.82 0.03
C VAL A 42 -2.12 -2.09 -0.88
N GLY A 43 -0.98 -2.37 -0.28
CA GLY A 43 0.28 -2.63 -1.00
C GLY A 43 0.83 -4.03 -0.73
N GLY A 44 1.50 -4.61 -1.72
CA GLY A 44 2.20 -5.89 -1.56
C GLY A 44 3.46 -5.96 -2.42
N GLY A 45 4.61 -6.32 -1.83
CA GLY A 45 5.86 -6.39 -2.55
C GLY A 45 6.21 -5.07 -3.26
N ALA A 46 6.53 -5.11 -4.56
CA ALA A 46 6.83 -3.92 -5.37
C ALA A 46 5.63 -2.96 -5.55
N GLY A 47 4.40 -3.45 -5.36
CA GLY A 47 3.18 -2.62 -5.39
C GLY A 47 3.12 -1.56 -4.30
N MET A 48 4.00 -1.63 -3.31
CA MET A 48 4.18 -0.56 -2.34
C MET A 48 4.67 0.75 -2.97
N ALA A 49 5.37 0.71 -4.10
CA ALA A 49 5.95 1.91 -4.71
C ALA A 49 4.90 2.99 -5.10
N PRO A 50 3.80 2.68 -5.84
CA PRO A 50 2.75 3.66 -6.09
C PRO A 50 2.03 4.07 -4.80
N MET A 51 1.80 3.17 -3.85
CA MET A 51 1.19 3.51 -2.56
C MET A 51 2.03 4.55 -1.82
N ARG A 52 3.35 4.34 -1.76
CA ARG A 52 4.28 5.32 -1.17
C ARG A 52 4.18 6.68 -1.84
N SER A 53 4.15 6.72 -3.17
CA SER A 53 4.04 7.97 -3.93
C SER A 53 2.77 8.74 -3.55
N HIS A 54 1.60 8.10 -3.54
CA HIS A 54 0.34 8.72 -3.15
C HIS A 54 0.36 9.21 -1.69
N ILE A 55 0.80 8.37 -0.76
CA ILE A 55 0.83 8.69 0.67
C ILE A 55 1.77 9.88 0.93
N MET A 56 2.97 9.88 0.33
CA MET A 56 3.89 11.00 0.47
C MET A 56 3.32 12.30 -0.11
N HIS A 57 2.65 12.23 -1.25
CA HIS A 57 1.98 13.40 -1.83
C HIS A 57 0.89 13.94 -0.91
N LEU A 58 -0.01 13.07 -0.45
CA LEU A 58 -1.12 13.43 0.44
C LEU A 58 -0.65 14.11 1.73
N PHE A 59 0.39 13.56 2.38
CA PHE A 59 0.79 14.02 3.71
C PHE A 59 1.94 15.05 3.70
N LYS A 60 2.91 14.93 2.79
CA LYS A 60 4.05 15.86 2.76
C LYS A 60 3.81 17.07 1.85
N THR A 61 2.99 16.92 0.80
CA THR A 61 2.70 18.01 -0.14
C THR A 61 1.35 18.67 0.15
N GLU A 62 0.26 17.91 0.13
CA GLU A 62 -1.10 18.44 0.32
C GLU A 62 -1.48 18.65 1.78
N LYS A 63 -0.83 17.92 2.71
CA LYS A 63 -1.18 17.91 4.15
C LYS A 63 -2.65 17.63 4.38
N THR A 64 -3.12 16.56 3.77
CA THR A 64 -4.53 16.18 3.77
C THR A 64 -5.08 15.94 5.16
N ASN A 65 -6.35 16.31 5.37
CA ASN A 65 -7.12 15.98 6.57
C ASN A 65 -7.97 14.71 6.41
N ARG A 66 -7.92 14.05 5.22
CA ARG A 66 -8.65 12.83 4.97
C ARG A 66 -8.17 11.71 5.90
N LYS A 67 -9.08 10.87 6.32
CA LYS A 67 -8.74 9.63 6.99
C LYS A 67 -8.08 8.68 5.99
N VAL A 68 -6.89 8.21 6.31
CA VAL A 68 -6.10 7.35 5.45
C VAL A 68 -5.60 6.16 6.22
N ASN A 69 -5.89 4.96 5.72
CA ASN A 69 -5.34 3.71 6.21
C ASN A 69 -4.46 3.07 5.13
N PHE A 70 -3.30 2.57 5.52
CA PHE A 70 -2.42 1.83 4.62
C PHE A 70 -2.13 0.44 5.17
N PHE A 71 -2.59 -0.58 4.47
CA PHE A 71 -2.33 -1.98 4.74
C PHE A 71 -1.23 -2.49 3.82
N TYR A 72 -0.11 -2.89 4.39
CA TYR A 72 1.05 -3.38 3.65
C TYR A 72 1.30 -4.85 3.96
N GLY A 73 1.17 -5.70 2.93
CA GLY A 73 1.40 -7.14 3.02
C GLY A 73 2.81 -7.52 2.58
N ALA A 74 3.53 -8.26 3.43
CA ALA A 74 4.82 -8.86 3.09
C ALA A 74 4.90 -10.29 3.65
N ARG A 75 5.79 -11.12 3.10
CA ARG A 75 5.98 -12.49 3.61
C ARG A 75 6.81 -12.53 4.89
N ALA A 76 7.72 -11.58 5.03
CA ALA A 76 8.61 -11.44 6.18
C ALA A 76 9.13 -10.00 6.28
N LEU A 77 9.66 -9.61 7.44
CA LEU A 77 10.20 -8.26 7.67
C LEU A 77 11.24 -7.84 6.63
N LYS A 78 12.13 -8.74 6.23
CA LYS A 78 13.17 -8.46 5.21
C LYS A 78 12.63 -8.05 3.83
N GLU A 79 11.36 -8.31 3.56
CA GLU A 79 10.68 -7.93 2.31
C GLU A 79 9.84 -6.66 2.47
N ALA A 80 9.62 -6.21 3.70
CA ALA A 80 8.94 -4.97 4.00
C ALA A 80 9.93 -3.79 3.91
N ILE A 81 9.66 -2.87 2.97
CA ILE A 81 10.55 -1.74 2.67
C ILE A 81 9.90 -0.41 3.02
N TYR A 82 10.71 0.62 3.27
CA TYR A 82 10.28 1.99 3.61
C TYR A 82 9.40 2.10 4.87
N LEU A 83 9.52 1.17 5.82
CA LEU A 83 8.75 1.22 7.07
C LEU A 83 8.99 2.51 7.86
N GLU A 84 10.21 3.04 7.79
CA GLU A 84 10.61 4.28 8.46
C GLU A 84 9.79 5.48 8.00
N ASP A 85 9.46 5.55 6.71
CA ASP A 85 8.66 6.63 6.14
C ASP A 85 7.27 6.69 6.79
N TYR A 86 6.61 5.55 6.95
CA TYR A 86 5.25 5.47 7.52
C TYR A 86 5.25 5.69 9.03
N ASN A 87 6.28 5.17 9.71
CA ASN A 87 6.48 5.40 11.14
C ASN A 87 6.75 6.88 11.46
N GLN A 88 7.25 7.66 10.51
CA GLN A 88 7.41 9.11 10.65
C GLN A 88 6.13 9.89 10.36
N ILE A 89 5.29 9.42 9.43
CA ILE A 89 4.03 10.10 9.09
C ILE A 89 3.00 9.93 10.20
N GLU A 90 2.87 8.74 10.77
CA GLU A 90 1.80 8.42 11.73
C GLU A 90 1.79 9.33 12.98
N PRO A 91 2.93 9.65 13.63
CA PRO A 91 2.95 10.61 14.72
C PRO A 91 2.66 12.06 14.33
N GLU A 92 3.01 12.45 13.10
CA GLU A 92 2.81 13.81 12.59
C GLU A 92 1.35 14.04 12.14
N PHE A 93 0.68 12.97 11.65
CA PHE A 93 -0.67 13.05 11.09
C PHE A 93 -1.59 12.01 11.75
N PRO A 94 -2.40 12.41 12.74
CA PRO A 94 -3.28 11.49 13.48
C PRO A 94 -4.37 10.84 12.62
N ASN A 95 -4.63 11.39 11.44
CA ASN A 95 -5.55 10.87 10.43
C ASN A 95 -4.93 9.80 9.51
N PHE A 96 -3.65 9.46 9.70
CA PHE A 96 -2.96 8.35 9.01
C PHE A 96 -2.76 7.17 9.95
N LYS A 97 -3.03 5.96 9.45
CA LYS A 97 -2.72 4.70 10.13
C LYS A 97 -2.02 3.73 9.21
N PHE A 98 -0.92 3.16 9.71
CA PHE A 98 -0.13 2.17 9.01
C PHE A 98 -0.29 0.78 9.65
N HIS A 99 -0.55 -0.23 8.81
CA HIS A 99 -0.77 -1.61 9.23
C HIS A 99 0.14 -2.55 8.44
N LEU A 100 1.16 -3.08 9.09
CA LEU A 100 2.02 -4.11 8.50
C LEU A 100 1.43 -5.49 8.75
N ALA A 101 1.17 -6.22 7.67
CA ALA A 101 0.76 -7.62 7.70
C ALA A 101 1.93 -8.50 7.24
N LEU A 102 2.32 -9.47 8.06
CA LEU A 102 3.29 -10.50 7.66
C LEU A 102 2.57 -11.85 7.59
N ASP A 103 2.80 -12.63 6.53
CA ASP A 103 2.08 -13.88 6.25
C ASP A 103 2.00 -14.83 7.45
N ARG A 104 3.02 -14.77 8.32
CA ARG A 104 3.15 -15.58 9.53
C ARG A 104 3.95 -14.82 10.59
N PRO A 105 3.96 -15.31 11.86
CA PRO A 105 4.86 -14.79 12.88
C PRO A 105 6.31 -14.74 12.41
N ASP A 106 6.98 -13.62 12.61
CA ASP A 106 8.35 -13.37 12.15
C ASP A 106 9.26 -13.05 13.34
N PRO A 107 10.13 -14.02 13.76
CA PRO A 107 11.04 -13.82 14.88
C PRO A 107 12.04 -12.66 14.68
N GLU A 108 12.38 -12.31 13.43
CA GLU A 108 13.25 -11.17 13.14
C GLU A 108 12.53 -9.85 13.41
N ALA A 109 11.24 -9.77 13.04
CA ALA A 109 10.41 -8.63 13.36
C ALA A 109 10.23 -8.47 14.87
N ASP A 110 9.95 -9.58 15.58
CA ASP A 110 9.80 -9.58 17.05
C ASP A 110 11.09 -9.08 17.72
N LYS A 111 12.24 -9.58 17.30
CA LYS A 111 13.55 -9.18 17.81
C LYS A 111 13.88 -7.72 17.51
N ALA A 112 13.45 -7.21 16.36
CA ALA A 112 13.64 -5.83 15.95
C ALA A 112 12.64 -4.86 16.60
N GLY A 113 11.63 -5.37 17.33
CA GLY A 113 10.58 -4.56 17.94
C GLY A 113 9.65 -3.91 16.91
N VAL A 114 9.52 -4.50 15.71
CA VAL A 114 8.63 -4.01 14.67
C VAL A 114 7.21 -4.49 14.94
N SER A 115 6.27 -3.56 15.02
CA SER A 115 4.86 -3.89 15.14
C SER A 115 4.30 -4.41 13.83
N TYR A 116 3.69 -5.59 13.84
CA TYR A 116 3.02 -6.20 12.70
C TYR A 116 1.86 -7.08 13.16
N ILE A 117 1.01 -7.48 12.22
CA ILE A 117 -0.09 -8.40 12.45
C ILE A 117 0.14 -9.63 11.58
N PRO A 118 0.22 -10.85 12.16
CA PRO A 118 0.43 -12.07 11.38
C PRO A 118 -0.83 -12.42 10.58
N GLY A 119 -0.64 -12.70 9.29
CA GLY A 119 -1.72 -13.08 8.36
C GLY A 119 -1.63 -12.39 7.01
N PHE A 120 -2.42 -12.87 6.06
CA PHE A 120 -2.54 -12.22 4.75
C PHE A 120 -3.23 -10.87 4.88
N VAL A 121 -2.78 -9.90 4.10
CA VAL A 121 -3.20 -8.49 4.21
C VAL A 121 -4.73 -8.30 4.14
N HIS A 122 -5.44 -9.06 3.29
CA HIS A 122 -6.90 -8.98 3.21
C HIS A 122 -7.59 -9.45 4.49
N ASN A 123 -7.09 -10.50 5.15
CA ASN A 123 -7.62 -10.96 6.43
C ASN A 123 -7.32 -9.96 7.55
N VAL A 124 -6.08 -9.44 7.57
CA VAL A 124 -5.70 -8.41 8.54
C VAL A 124 -6.58 -7.17 8.39
N MET A 125 -6.76 -6.68 7.16
CA MET A 125 -7.63 -5.54 6.88
C MET A 125 -9.08 -5.78 7.34
N TYR A 126 -9.62 -6.95 7.08
CA TYR A 126 -10.97 -7.30 7.53
C TYR A 126 -11.07 -7.34 9.06
N GLU A 127 -10.26 -8.18 9.70
CA GLU A 127 -10.37 -8.44 11.15
C GLU A 127 -10.03 -7.23 12.01
N THR A 128 -9.09 -6.40 11.58
CA THR A 128 -8.65 -5.25 12.38
C THR A 128 -9.39 -3.95 12.07
N TYR A 129 -10.02 -3.86 10.91
CA TYR A 129 -10.61 -2.61 10.46
C TYR A 129 -12.00 -2.76 9.83
N LEU A 130 -12.13 -3.45 8.71
CA LEU A 130 -13.37 -3.42 7.92
C LEU A 130 -14.55 -4.11 8.61
N LYS A 131 -14.31 -5.12 9.44
CA LYS A 131 -15.34 -5.84 10.18
C LYS A 131 -16.23 -4.94 11.05
N ASN A 132 -15.66 -3.85 11.56
CA ASN A 132 -16.34 -2.89 12.41
C ASN A 132 -16.48 -1.51 11.73
N HIS A 133 -16.23 -1.43 10.44
CA HIS A 133 -16.39 -0.19 9.69
C HIS A 133 -17.87 0.07 9.41
N GLU A 134 -18.35 1.29 9.67
CA GLU A 134 -19.80 1.61 9.55
C GLU A 134 -20.26 1.63 8.09
N ALA A 135 -19.42 2.08 7.17
CA ALA A 135 -19.74 2.21 5.75
C ALA A 135 -18.49 1.91 4.88
N PRO A 136 -18.05 0.63 4.79
CA PRO A 136 -16.89 0.26 4.00
C PRO A 136 -17.07 0.54 2.50
N GLU A 137 -18.32 0.55 2.03
CA GLU A 137 -18.70 0.84 0.65
C GLU A 137 -18.43 2.29 0.23
N ASP A 138 -18.35 3.22 1.16
CA ASP A 138 -18.11 4.65 0.90
C ASP A 138 -16.63 5.00 0.80
N ALA A 139 -15.72 4.14 1.27
CA ALA A 139 -14.28 4.37 1.18
C ALA A 139 -13.75 4.12 -0.24
N LEU A 140 -12.70 4.85 -0.63
CA LEU A 140 -11.96 4.58 -1.86
C LEU A 140 -10.77 3.69 -1.56
N TYR A 141 -10.67 2.58 -2.27
CA TYR A 141 -9.59 1.61 -2.14
C TYR A 141 -8.62 1.73 -3.31
N LEU A 142 -7.33 1.89 -2.99
CA LEU A 142 -6.27 1.91 -3.99
C LEU A 142 -5.30 0.78 -3.67
N MET A 143 -5.07 -0.11 -4.62
CA MET A 143 -4.24 -1.27 -4.37
C MET A 143 -3.27 -1.58 -5.51
N CYS A 144 -2.11 -2.09 -5.13
CA CYS A 144 -1.12 -2.60 -6.06
C CYS A 144 -0.29 -3.70 -5.41
N GLY A 145 -0.05 -4.78 -6.13
CA GLY A 145 0.71 -5.90 -5.62
C GLY A 145 0.53 -7.18 -6.43
N PRO A 146 0.94 -8.33 -5.88
CA PRO A 146 0.79 -9.61 -6.56
C PRO A 146 -0.66 -9.90 -6.93
N PRO A 147 -0.94 -10.48 -8.11
CA PRO A 147 -2.30 -10.75 -8.57
C PRO A 147 -3.19 -11.48 -7.55
N MET A 148 -2.65 -12.51 -6.89
CA MET A 148 -3.39 -13.25 -5.86
C MET A 148 -3.79 -12.37 -4.67
N MET A 149 -2.98 -11.38 -4.30
CA MET A 149 -3.32 -10.43 -3.25
C MET A 149 -4.46 -9.51 -3.71
N VAL A 150 -4.34 -8.93 -4.90
CA VAL A 150 -5.37 -8.05 -5.48
C VAL A 150 -6.69 -8.80 -5.59
N ASP A 151 -6.70 -10.01 -6.16
CA ASP A 151 -7.91 -10.85 -6.28
C ASP A 151 -8.56 -11.14 -4.92
N SER A 152 -7.75 -11.39 -3.89
CA SER A 152 -8.28 -11.68 -2.55
C SER A 152 -8.89 -10.45 -1.91
N VAL A 153 -8.26 -9.28 -2.09
CA VAL A 153 -8.80 -8.00 -1.60
C VAL A 153 -10.08 -7.63 -2.35
N VAL A 154 -10.10 -7.73 -3.69
CA VAL A 154 -11.29 -7.43 -4.50
C VAL A 154 -12.48 -8.31 -4.07
N LYS A 155 -12.27 -9.63 -3.89
CA LYS A 155 -13.32 -10.53 -3.41
C LYS A 155 -13.85 -10.17 -2.02
N LEU A 156 -12.96 -9.74 -1.12
CA LEU A 156 -13.36 -9.26 0.18
C LEU A 156 -14.22 -8.00 0.06
N LEU A 157 -13.77 -7.00 -0.71
CA LEU A 157 -14.49 -5.74 -0.90
C LEU A 157 -15.85 -5.95 -1.56
N ASP A 158 -15.92 -6.80 -2.57
CA ASP A 158 -17.17 -7.20 -3.21
C ASP A 158 -18.16 -7.83 -2.21
N SER A 159 -17.68 -8.71 -1.32
CA SER A 159 -18.48 -9.30 -0.26
C SER A 159 -19.00 -8.29 0.78
N LEU A 160 -18.38 -7.14 0.88
CA LEU A 160 -18.78 -6.01 1.74
C LEU A 160 -19.63 -4.97 1.02
N GLY A 161 -19.97 -5.21 -0.26
CA GLY A 161 -20.81 -4.33 -1.05
C GLY A 161 -20.09 -3.07 -1.59
N VAL A 162 -18.75 -3.06 -1.59
CA VAL A 162 -18.00 -1.93 -2.15
C VAL A 162 -18.22 -1.85 -3.67
N PRO A 163 -18.69 -0.72 -4.21
CA PRO A 163 -18.94 -0.58 -5.63
C PRO A 163 -17.62 -0.57 -6.43
N PRO A 164 -17.61 -1.13 -7.65
CA PRO A 164 -16.39 -1.24 -8.46
C PRO A 164 -15.67 0.10 -8.71
N GLU A 165 -16.39 1.20 -8.79
CA GLU A 165 -15.84 2.55 -8.96
C GLU A 165 -15.03 3.03 -7.76
N ASN A 166 -15.23 2.44 -6.59
CA ASN A 166 -14.45 2.69 -5.37
C ASN A 166 -13.26 1.72 -5.22
N ILE A 167 -12.97 0.88 -6.22
CA ILE A 167 -11.88 -0.09 -6.21
C ILE A 167 -10.92 0.19 -7.35
N LEU A 168 -9.82 0.87 -7.05
CA LEU A 168 -8.77 1.19 -8.03
C LEU A 168 -7.55 0.30 -7.80
N TYR A 169 -7.03 -0.31 -8.86
CA TYR A 169 -5.82 -1.12 -8.75
C TYR A 169 -4.97 -1.06 -10.01
N ASP A 170 -3.66 -1.22 -9.81
CA ASP A 170 -2.69 -1.37 -10.88
C ASP A 170 -2.13 -2.80 -10.86
N ASN A 171 -2.14 -3.45 -12.02
CA ASN A 171 -1.66 -4.82 -12.20
C ASN A 171 -0.25 -4.82 -12.78
N PHE A 172 0.73 -5.23 -12.00
CA PHE A 172 2.06 -5.53 -12.49
C PHE A 172 2.12 -6.98 -13.01
N GLY A 173 1.93 -7.14 -14.30
CA GLY A 173 2.17 -8.39 -14.99
C GLY A 173 0.95 -9.30 -15.04
N ALA A 174 0.09 -9.01 -15.99
CA ALA A 174 -0.69 -10.04 -16.65
C ALA A 174 0.14 -10.68 -17.77
#